data_14b278bee9a52a212adad3988dd2510c
#
_entry.id   14b278bee9a52a212adad3988dd2510c
#
_cell.length_a   1.000
_cell.length_b   1.000
_cell.length_c   1.000
_cell.angle_alpha   90.00
_cell.angle_beta   90.00
_cell.angle_gamma   90.00
#
_symmetry.space_group_name_H-M   'P 1'
#
loop_
_entity.id
_entity.type
_entity.pdbx_description
1 polymer ?
#
loop_
_entity_poly.entity_id
_entity_poly.type
_entity_poly.pdbx_seq_one_letter_code
_entity_poly.pdbx_strand_id
1 'polypeptide(L)'
;MPSPDDRLTPIHAYLHQSADVLRATADACAEDIAKAVDLLVACYRGGGKVLLCGNGGSAAQCQHLAAELVNVLSRDRPRPPLAAIALTTDTSVLTAIANDFGFEQVFERQVEALGRPGDVLIAISTSGDSPNVIRAVARARAQGCRTVLLTGGAGGAALAHADVAIRVPAADPQQVQQA
;
A
#
# COMPACT_ATOMS: atom_id res chain seq x y z
N MET A 1 22.16 -4.35 -34.78
CA MET A 1 22.11 -3.76 -33.44
C MET A 1 21.54 -2.37 -33.60
N PRO A 2 20.55 -1.96 -32.79
CA PRO A 2 20.07 -0.57 -32.81
C PRO A 2 21.22 0.40 -32.47
N SER A 3 21.15 1.61 -33.02
CA SER A 3 22.15 2.65 -32.71
C SER A 3 22.11 3.02 -31.20
N PRO A 4 23.17 3.61 -30.65
CA PRO A 4 23.14 4.12 -29.28
C PRO A 4 21.96 5.08 -29.03
N ASP A 5 21.65 5.95 -29.96
CA ASP A 5 20.54 6.90 -29.89
C ASP A 5 19.18 6.21 -29.89
N ASP A 6 19.01 5.12 -30.65
CA ASP A 6 17.78 4.32 -30.68
C ASP A 6 17.46 3.67 -29.31
N ARG A 7 18.47 3.43 -28.48
CA ARG A 7 18.32 2.86 -27.13
C ARG A 7 18.03 3.89 -26.07
N LEU A 8 18.52 5.12 -26.21
CA LEU A 8 18.33 6.20 -25.24
C LEU A 8 16.90 6.79 -25.32
N THR A 9 16.32 6.86 -26.51
CA THR A 9 14.99 7.42 -26.70
C THR A 9 13.91 6.79 -25.81
N PRO A 10 13.74 5.45 -25.75
CA PRO A 10 12.73 4.83 -24.88
C PRO A 10 13.04 5.01 -23.40
N ILE A 11 14.33 5.07 -23.00
CA ILE A 11 14.72 5.31 -21.62
C ILE A 11 14.29 6.72 -21.17
N HIS A 12 14.60 7.74 -21.97
CA HIS A 12 14.20 9.12 -21.71
C HIS A 12 12.67 9.24 -21.67
N ALA A 13 11.96 8.65 -22.64
CA ALA A 13 10.51 8.69 -22.69
C ALA A 13 9.88 8.09 -21.42
N TYR A 14 10.37 6.93 -20.96
CA TYR A 14 9.88 6.28 -19.77
C TYR A 14 10.11 7.12 -18.49
N LEU A 15 11.32 7.68 -18.32
CA LEU A 15 11.65 8.51 -17.17
C LEU A 15 10.84 9.81 -17.14
N HIS A 16 10.63 10.44 -18.29
CA HIS A 16 9.77 11.63 -18.40
C HIS A 16 8.32 11.29 -18.07
N GLN A 17 7.80 10.18 -18.60
CA GLN A 17 6.44 9.73 -18.26
C GLN A 17 6.29 9.47 -16.76
N SER A 18 7.27 8.84 -16.10
CA SER A 18 7.24 8.64 -14.65
C SER A 18 7.21 9.96 -13.88
N ALA A 19 8.00 10.94 -14.32
CA ALA A 19 8.00 12.28 -13.72
C ALA A 19 6.66 13.00 -13.90
N ASP A 20 5.99 12.82 -15.04
CA ASP A 20 4.67 13.42 -15.31
C ASP A 20 3.58 12.77 -14.45
N VAL A 21 3.63 11.44 -14.25
CA VAL A 21 2.72 10.73 -13.34
C VAL A 21 2.90 11.21 -11.90
N LEU A 22 4.14 11.42 -11.44
CA LEU A 22 4.39 11.98 -10.09
C LEU A 22 3.80 13.39 -9.93
N ARG A 23 3.96 14.27 -10.93
CA ARG A 23 3.35 15.61 -10.90
C ARG A 23 1.81 15.53 -10.86
N ALA A 24 1.23 14.71 -11.73
CA ALA A 24 -0.22 14.51 -11.76
C ALA A 24 -0.74 13.90 -10.45
N THR A 25 0.03 13.01 -9.81
CA THR A 25 -0.30 12.45 -8.49
C THR A 25 -0.29 13.52 -7.41
N ALA A 26 0.69 14.43 -7.42
CA ALA A 26 0.74 15.55 -6.49
C ALA A 26 -0.51 16.44 -6.59
N ASP A 27 -0.96 16.71 -7.81
CA ASP A 27 -2.14 17.55 -8.03
C ASP A 27 -3.45 16.83 -7.69
N ALA A 28 -3.56 15.54 -8.05
CA ALA A 28 -4.81 14.80 -7.91
C ALA A 28 -5.02 14.17 -6.53
N CYS A 29 -3.95 13.82 -5.80
CA CYS A 29 -4.03 12.99 -4.59
C CYS A 29 -3.67 13.73 -3.30
N ALA A 30 -3.25 14.99 -3.34
CA ALA A 30 -2.76 15.72 -2.16
C ALA A 30 -3.76 15.72 -0.99
N GLU A 31 -5.05 15.95 -1.26
CA GLU A 31 -6.10 15.94 -0.23
C GLU A 31 -6.29 14.55 0.38
N ASP A 32 -6.27 13.49 -0.44
CA ASP A 32 -6.44 12.12 0.07
C ASP A 32 -5.19 11.64 0.82
N ILE A 33 -4.01 12.08 0.41
CA ILE A 33 -2.77 11.88 1.17
C ILE A 33 -2.88 12.55 2.55
N ALA A 34 -3.36 13.79 2.61
CA ALA A 34 -3.56 14.50 3.88
C ALA A 34 -4.54 13.75 4.80
N LYS A 35 -5.68 13.27 4.27
CA LYS A 35 -6.64 12.45 5.03
C LYS A 35 -6.00 11.16 5.54
N ALA A 36 -5.18 10.48 4.73
CA ALA A 36 -4.47 9.28 5.15
C ALA A 36 -3.49 9.58 6.28
N VAL A 37 -2.76 10.69 6.20
CA VAL A 37 -1.87 11.16 7.28
C VAL A 37 -2.65 11.40 8.56
N ASP A 38 -3.82 12.04 8.51
CA ASP A 38 -4.67 12.28 9.68
C ASP A 38 -5.11 10.97 10.34
N LEU A 39 -5.47 9.94 9.55
CA LEU A 39 -5.80 8.60 10.06
C LEU A 39 -4.60 7.95 10.77
N LEU A 40 -3.41 8.04 10.20
CA LEU A 40 -2.19 7.49 10.79
C LEU A 40 -1.82 8.20 12.11
N VAL A 41 -1.93 9.52 12.14
CA VAL A 41 -1.68 10.32 13.34
C VAL A 41 -2.68 9.96 14.44
N ALA A 42 -3.96 9.83 14.12
CA ALA A 42 -4.99 9.43 15.07
C ALA A 42 -4.73 8.01 15.61
N CYS A 43 -4.37 7.07 14.74
CA CYS A 43 -4.01 5.69 15.10
C CYS A 43 -2.88 5.68 16.13
N TYR A 44 -1.76 6.31 15.84
CA TYR A 44 -0.60 6.31 16.73
C TYR A 44 -0.83 7.08 18.05
N ARG A 45 -1.58 8.18 18.02
CA ARG A 45 -1.99 8.89 19.24
C ARG A 45 -2.90 8.04 20.12
N GLY A 46 -3.69 7.15 19.52
CA GLY A 46 -4.53 6.18 20.20
C GLY A 46 -3.79 4.92 20.71
N GLY A 47 -2.46 4.83 20.48
CA GLY A 47 -1.67 3.63 20.82
C GLY A 47 -1.86 2.45 19.87
N GLY A 48 -2.44 2.70 18.70
CA GLY A 48 -2.64 1.71 17.63
C GLY A 48 -1.37 1.41 16.81
N LYS A 49 -1.53 0.54 15.84
CA LYS A 49 -0.49 0.11 14.90
C LYS A 49 -0.98 0.16 13.47
N VAL A 50 -0.03 0.12 12.52
CA VAL A 50 -0.29 0.01 11.09
C VAL A 50 -0.03 -1.43 10.63
N LEU A 51 -0.99 -2.01 9.93
CA LEU A 51 -0.85 -3.26 9.19
C LEU A 51 -0.74 -2.93 7.71
N LEU A 52 0.10 -3.68 6.96
CA LEU A 52 0.31 -3.42 5.54
C LEU A 52 0.16 -4.71 4.74
N CYS A 53 -0.58 -4.67 3.64
CA CYS A 53 -0.75 -5.82 2.74
C CYS A 53 -0.69 -5.42 1.27
N GLY A 54 -0.21 -6.33 0.43
CA GLY A 54 -0.09 -6.18 -1.02
C GLY A 54 0.64 -7.36 -1.62
N ASN A 55 0.60 -7.51 -2.94
CA ASN A 55 1.22 -8.63 -3.66
C ASN A 55 2.46 -8.17 -4.46
N GLY A 56 3.40 -9.06 -4.70
CA GLY A 56 4.54 -8.82 -5.58
C GLY A 56 5.34 -7.57 -5.20
N GLY A 57 5.48 -6.62 -6.12
CA GLY A 57 6.14 -5.34 -5.85
C GLY A 57 5.45 -4.51 -4.77
N SER A 58 4.11 -4.56 -4.69
CA SER A 58 3.37 -3.94 -3.59
C SER A 58 3.68 -4.60 -2.24
N ALA A 59 3.98 -5.91 -2.19
CA ALA A 59 4.47 -6.54 -0.97
C ALA A 59 5.84 -5.99 -0.55
N ALA A 60 6.75 -5.74 -1.49
CA ALA A 60 8.03 -5.10 -1.20
C ALA A 60 7.85 -3.67 -0.66
N GLN A 61 6.94 -2.89 -1.23
CA GLN A 61 6.57 -1.56 -0.72
C GLN A 61 6.00 -1.62 0.70
N CYS A 62 5.16 -2.61 1.02
CA CYS A 62 4.65 -2.83 2.37
C CYS A 62 5.80 -3.06 3.37
N GLN A 63 6.78 -3.86 3.01
CA GLN A 63 7.95 -4.14 3.85
C GLN A 63 8.81 -2.90 4.03
N HIS A 64 9.06 -2.16 2.95
CA HIS A 64 9.81 -0.91 3.00
C HIS A 64 9.14 0.12 3.91
N LEU A 65 7.83 0.35 3.70
CA LEU A 65 7.07 1.30 4.51
C LEU A 65 7.00 0.89 6.00
N ALA A 66 6.84 -0.40 6.29
CA ALA A 66 6.90 -0.90 7.67
C ALA A 66 8.27 -0.63 8.31
N ALA A 67 9.35 -0.85 7.57
CA ALA A 67 10.71 -0.58 8.05
C ALA A 67 10.92 0.91 8.35
N GLU A 68 10.44 1.81 7.48
CA GLU A 68 10.51 3.26 7.68
C GLU A 68 9.70 3.71 8.92
N LEU A 69 8.54 3.12 9.14
CA LEU A 69 7.70 3.42 10.32
C LEU A 69 8.36 2.92 11.62
N VAL A 70 8.86 1.69 11.64
CA VAL A 70 9.48 1.08 12.83
C VAL A 70 10.83 1.72 13.15
N ASN A 71 11.63 2.02 12.15
CA ASN A 71 12.92 2.69 12.34
C ASN A 71 12.76 4.21 12.25
N VAL A 72 13.22 4.81 11.16
CA VAL A 72 13.11 6.25 10.88
C VAL A 72 13.37 6.50 9.40
N LEU A 73 12.58 7.37 8.78
CA LEU A 73 12.77 7.74 7.38
C LEU A 73 14.07 8.58 7.16
N SER A 74 14.38 9.47 8.11
CA SER A 74 15.58 10.31 8.06
C SER A 74 16.19 10.48 9.44
N ARG A 75 17.51 10.32 9.54
CA ARG A 75 18.25 10.51 10.78
C ARG A 75 18.24 11.96 11.27
N ASP A 76 18.00 12.91 10.36
CA ASP A 76 17.90 14.34 10.70
C ASP A 76 16.56 14.70 11.37
N ARG A 77 15.60 13.77 11.36
CA ARG A 77 14.29 13.90 12.01
C ARG A 77 14.02 12.71 12.92
N PRO A 78 14.74 12.61 14.03
CA PRO A 78 14.58 11.50 14.96
C PRO A 78 13.17 11.53 15.59
N ARG A 79 12.57 10.35 15.73
CA ARG A 79 11.29 10.13 16.39
C ARG A 79 11.27 8.77 17.08
N PRO A 80 10.37 8.53 18.03
CA PRO A 80 10.15 7.19 18.57
C PRO A 80 9.73 6.20 17.47
N PRO A 81 10.05 4.90 17.61
CA PRO A 81 9.52 3.85 16.76
C PRO A 81 8.00 3.85 16.69
N LEU A 82 7.42 3.67 15.52
CA LEU A 82 5.98 3.55 15.29
C LEU A 82 5.65 2.09 14.97
N ALA A 83 4.65 1.52 15.63
CA ALA A 83 4.27 0.12 15.47
C ALA A 83 3.71 -0.13 14.06
N ALA A 84 4.38 -0.95 13.25
CA ALA A 84 3.95 -1.31 11.91
C ALA A 84 4.32 -2.77 11.59
N ILE A 85 3.46 -3.48 10.88
CA ILE A 85 3.64 -4.89 10.51
C ILE A 85 3.29 -5.08 9.03
N ALA A 86 4.27 -5.49 8.23
CA ALA A 86 4.00 -5.97 6.88
C ALA A 86 3.51 -7.42 6.94
N LEU A 87 2.27 -7.67 6.54
CA LEU A 87 1.63 -9.00 6.52
C LEU A 87 2.19 -9.90 5.41
N THR A 88 3.27 -9.48 4.78
CA THR A 88 3.89 -10.07 3.60
C THR A 88 5.22 -10.78 3.91
N THR A 89 5.60 -10.89 5.18
CA THR A 89 6.95 -11.32 5.57
C THR A 89 7.03 -12.71 6.19
N ASP A 90 6.02 -13.14 6.94
CA ASP A 90 6.03 -14.46 7.59
C ASP A 90 5.64 -15.54 6.58
N THR A 91 6.65 -16.19 6.04
CA THR A 91 6.48 -17.23 5.02
C THR A 91 5.71 -18.45 5.54
N SER A 92 5.85 -18.79 6.83
CA SER A 92 5.10 -19.90 7.44
C SER A 92 3.62 -19.58 7.52
N VAL A 93 3.26 -18.36 7.95
CA VAL A 93 1.87 -17.90 7.99
C VAL A 93 1.26 -17.86 6.58
N LEU A 94 1.98 -17.25 5.62
CA LEU A 94 1.50 -17.11 4.24
C LEU A 94 1.26 -18.47 3.58
N THR A 95 2.22 -19.40 3.71
CA THR A 95 2.12 -20.73 3.09
C THR A 95 1.08 -21.62 3.76
N ALA A 96 0.97 -21.59 5.08
CA ALA A 96 -0.05 -22.36 5.81
C ALA A 96 -1.46 -21.87 5.44
N ILE A 97 -1.72 -20.57 5.48
CA ILE A 97 -3.03 -20.02 5.11
C ILE A 97 -3.36 -20.32 3.64
N ALA A 98 -2.39 -20.13 2.74
CA ALA A 98 -2.61 -20.41 1.32
C ALA A 98 -2.93 -21.88 1.06
N ASN A 99 -2.27 -22.83 1.76
CA ASN A 99 -2.51 -24.26 1.64
C ASN A 99 -3.87 -24.68 2.19
N ASP A 100 -4.26 -24.15 3.35
CA ASP A 100 -5.43 -24.63 4.09
C ASP A 100 -6.72 -23.90 3.72
N PHE A 101 -6.63 -22.63 3.33
CA PHE A 101 -7.79 -21.74 3.12
C PHE A 101 -7.81 -21.03 1.76
N GLY A 102 -6.75 -21.16 0.97
CA GLY A 102 -6.58 -20.46 -0.30
C GLY A 102 -5.86 -19.13 -0.18
N PHE A 103 -5.18 -18.74 -1.27
CA PHE A 103 -4.35 -17.54 -1.31
C PHE A 103 -5.16 -16.25 -1.12
N GLU A 104 -6.44 -16.25 -1.44
CA GLU A 104 -7.34 -15.11 -1.23
C GLU A 104 -7.56 -14.75 0.25
N GLN A 105 -7.22 -15.64 1.19
CA GLN A 105 -7.37 -15.42 2.63
C GLN A 105 -6.07 -15.05 3.35
N VAL A 106 -4.93 -15.03 2.66
CA VAL A 106 -3.62 -14.86 3.30
C VAL A 106 -3.48 -13.59 4.13
N PHE A 107 -4.10 -12.48 3.72
CA PHE A 107 -4.08 -11.23 4.46
C PHE A 107 -5.30 -11.08 5.38
N GLU A 108 -6.48 -11.52 4.95
CA GLU A 108 -7.71 -11.47 5.76
C GLU A 108 -7.52 -12.13 7.12
N ARG A 109 -6.98 -13.36 7.14
CA ARG A 109 -6.77 -14.10 8.40
C ARG A 109 -5.74 -13.45 9.31
N GLN A 110 -4.71 -12.83 8.76
CA GLN A 110 -3.74 -12.07 9.54
C GLN A 110 -4.37 -10.79 10.11
N VAL A 111 -5.18 -10.08 9.32
CA VAL A 111 -5.96 -8.92 9.81
C VAL A 111 -6.90 -9.35 10.92
N GLU A 112 -7.60 -10.47 10.79
CA GLU A 112 -8.51 -11.00 11.81
C GLU A 112 -7.78 -11.31 13.13
N ALA A 113 -6.59 -11.86 13.06
CA ALA A 113 -5.79 -12.19 14.23
C ALA A 113 -5.16 -10.97 14.91
N LEU A 114 -4.65 -10.02 14.14
CA LEU A 114 -3.76 -8.94 14.59
C LEU A 114 -4.46 -7.58 14.70
N GLY A 115 -5.49 -7.33 13.86
CA GLY A 115 -6.19 -6.05 13.82
C GLY A 115 -7.01 -5.79 15.09
N ARG A 116 -7.04 -4.53 15.51
CA ARG A 116 -7.84 -4.05 16.65
C ARG A 116 -8.54 -2.75 16.27
N PRO A 117 -9.68 -2.42 16.88
CA PRO A 117 -10.30 -1.12 16.67
C PRO A 117 -9.32 0.02 16.89
N GLY A 118 -9.27 0.97 15.96
CA GLY A 118 -8.34 2.10 16.00
C GLY A 118 -7.00 1.87 15.27
N ASP A 119 -6.68 0.64 14.89
CA ASP A 119 -5.55 0.37 13.98
C ASP A 119 -5.84 0.87 12.56
N VAL A 120 -4.81 0.99 11.74
CA VAL A 120 -4.92 1.30 10.31
C VAL A 120 -4.41 0.12 9.48
N LEU A 121 -5.18 -0.30 8.46
CA LEU A 121 -4.69 -1.15 7.38
C LEU A 121 -4.35 -0.28 6.18
N ILE A 122 -3.09 -0.30 5.74
CA ILE A 122 -2.67 0.21 4.43
C ILE A 122 -2.63 -0.96 3.46
N ALA A 123 -3.48 -0.91 2.44
CA ALA A 123 -3.55 -1.90 1.38
C ALA A 123 -2.98 -1.32 0.09
N ILE A 124 -2.06 -2.03 -0.57
CA ILE A 124 -1.43 -1.61 -1.81
C ILE A 124 -1.79 -2.59 -2.92
N SER A 125 -2.48 -2.09 -3.94
CA SER A 125 -2.88 -2.88 -5.12
C SER A 125 -3.04 -1.98 -6.33
N THR A 126 -2.19 -2.14 -7.34
CA THR A 126 -2.22 -1.29 -8.55
C THR A 126 -3.55 -1.35 -9.29
N SER A 127 -4.22 -2.50 -9.33
CA SER A 127 -5.56 -2.68 -9.92
C SER A 127 -6.71 -2.39 -8.96
N GLY A 128 -6.49 -2.58 -7.64
CA GLY A 128 -7.56 -2.60 -6.66
C GLY A 128 -8.49 -3.82 -6.71
N ASP A 129 -8.18 -4.83 -7.55
CA ASP A 129 -9.03 -5.99 -7.80
C ASP A 129 -8.46 -7.32 -7.27
N SER A 130 -7.32 -7.28 -6.56
CA SER A 130 -6.72 -8.48 -5.98
C SER A 130 -7.62 -9.06 -4.87
N PRO A 131 -8.13 -10.30 -5.00
CA PRO A 131 -9.12 -10.86 -4.05
C PRO A 131 -8.63 -10.89 -2.59
N ASN A 132 -7.36 -11.23 -2.36
CA ASN A 132 -6.77 -11.24 -1.02
C ASN A 132 -6.67 -9.84 -0.39
N VAL A 133 -6.44 -8.81 -1.20
CA VAL A 133 -6.41 -7.40 -0.74
C VAL A 133 -7.83 -6.92 -0.44
N ILE A 134 -8.80 -7.17 -1.32
CA ILE A 134 -10.22 -6.82 -1.11
C ILE A 134 -10.73 -7.41 0.20
N ARG A 135 -10.50 -8.72 0.43
CA ARG A 135 -10.93 -9.40 1.66
C ARG A 135 -10.27 -8.82 2.90
N ALA A 136 -8.98 -8.49 2.84
CA ALA A 136 -8.26 -7.85 3.94
C ALA A 136 -8.83 -6.48 4.31
N VAL A 137 -9.12 -5.63 3.31
CA VAL A 137 -9.70 -4.29 3.53
C VAL A 137 -11.11 -4.39 4.12
N ALA A 138 -11.94 -5.29 3.58
CA ALA A 138 -13.28 -5.54 4.10
C ALA A 138 -13.24 -6.05 5.56
N ARG A 139 -12.34 -6.98 5.88
CA ARG A 139 -12.16 -7.52 7.23
C ARG A 139 -11.68 -6.45 8.20
N ALA A 140 -10.68 -5.65 7.82
CA ALA A 140 -10.16 -4.56 8.65
C ALA A 140 -11.28 -3.58 9.04
N ARG A 141 -12.06 -3.14 8.07
CA ARG A 141 -13.20 -2.26 8.31
C ARG A 141 -14.24 -2.89 9.25
N ALA A 142 -14.57 -4.16 9.04
CA ALA A 142 -15.52 -4.89 9.90
C ALA A 142 -15.04 -5.02 11.36
N GLN A 143 -13.73 -5.02 11.60
CA GLN A 143 -13.11 -5.07 12.94
C GLN A 143 -12.89 -3.68 13.57
N GLY A 144 -13.32 -2.60 12.91
CA GLY A 144 -13.14 -1.23 13.42
C GLY A 144 -11.74 -0.64 13.19
N CYS A 145 -10.93 -1.27 12.33
CA CYS A 145 -9.72 -0.64 11.80
C CYS A 145 -10.10 0.42 10.77
N ARG A 146 -9.28 1.46 10.65
CA ARG A 146 -9.36 2.38 9.51
C ARG A 146 -8.60 1.81 8.32
N THR A 147 -9.01 2.18 7.11
CA THR A 147 -8.47 1.58 5.89
C THR A 147 -8.00 2.65 4.91
N VAL A 148 -6.76 2.50 4.45
CA VAL A 148 -6.16 3.32 3.39
C VAL A 148 -5.79 2.41 2.23
N LEU A 149 -6.28 2.74 1.04
CA LEU A 149 -5.96 2.01 -0.20
C LEU A 149 -5.05 2.87 -1.09
N LEU A 150 -3.91 2.32 -1.47
CA LEU A 150 -3.04 2.89 -2.53
C LEU A 150 -3.28 2.09 -3.81
N THR A 151 -3.71 2.76 -4.88
CA THR A 151 -4.15 2.08 -6.11
C THR A 151 -3.98 2.94 -7.36
N GLY A 152 -4.22 2.38 -8.52
CA GLY A 152 -4.27 3.12 -9.79
C GLY A 152 -5.62 3.83 -10.02
N GLY A 153 -5.72 4.56 -11.12
CA GLY A 153 -6.83 5.47 -11.43
C GLY A 153 -8.23 4.86 -11.35
N ALA A 154 -8.42 3.60 -11.78
CA ALA A 154 -9.71 2.92 -11.70
C ALA A 154 -10.10 2.52 -10.26
N GLY A 155 -9.10 2.19 -9.43
CA GLY A 155 -9.29 1.89 -8.00
C GLY A 155 -9.84 0.51 -7.67
N GLY A 156 -10.49 -0.17 -8.61
CA GLY A 156 -11.01 -1.52 -8.46
C GLY A 156 -12.08 -1.71 -7.37
N ALA A 157 -12.43 -2.97 -7.10
CA ALA A 157 -13.46 -3.32 -6.13
C ALA A 157 -13.07 -3.03 -4.67
N ALA A 158 -11.77 -2.91 -4.37
CA ALA A 158 -11.30 -2.57 -3.02
C ALA A 158 -11.76 -1.17 -2.55
N LEU A 159 -12.06 -0.24 -3.47
CA LEU A 159 -12.59 1.10 -3.16
C LEU A 159 -13.84 1.08 -2.28
N ALA A 160 -14.73 0.10 -2.47
CA ALA A 160 -15.97 0.01 -1.71
C ALA A 160 -15.75 -0.18 -0.20
N HIS A 161 -14.57 -0.59 0.20
CA HIS A 161 -14.20 -0.90 1.58
C HIS A 161 -13.17 0.04 2.18
N ALA A 162 -12.61 0.98 1.39
CA ALA A 162 -11.59 1.92 1.85
C ALA A 162 -12.22 3.17 2.48
N ASP A 163 -11.67 3.63 3.62
CA ASP A 163 -12.04 4.94 4.19
C ASP A 163 -11.37 6.09 3.43
N VAL A 164 -10.14 5.87 2.98
CA VAL A 164 -9.37 6.79 2.12
C VAL A 164 -8.74 6.00 0.99
N ALA A 165 -8.80 6.50 -0.24
CA ALA A 165 -8.15 5.91 -1.39
C ALA A 165 -7.26 6.93 -2.11
N ILE A 166 -5.96 6.67 -2.15
CA ILE A 166 -4.99 7.42 -2.93
C ILE A 166 -4.91 6.75 -4.30
N ARG A 167 -5.41 7.44 -5.32
CA ARG A 167 -5.60 6.90 -6.67
C ARG A 167 -4.64 7.57 -7.65
N VAL A 168 -3.48 6.95 -7.86
CA VAL A 168 -2.49 7.44 -8.84
C VAL A 168 -3.13 7.55 -10.22
N PRO A 169 -3.08 8.71 -10.89
CA PRO A 169 -3.76 8.94 -12.18
C PRO A 169 -2.97 8.35 -13.36
N ALA A 170 -2.72 7.04 -13.30
CA ALA A 170 -2.06 6.27 -14.35
C ALA A 170 -2.77 4.92 -14.53
N ALA A 171 -2.70 4.40 -15.77
CA ALA A 171 -3.27 3.09 -16.12
C ALA A 171 -2.23 1.97 -16.12
N ASP A 172 -0.96 2.30 -16.39
CA ASP A 172 0.13 1.35 -16.38
C ASP A 172 0.50 0.95 -14.95
N PRO A 173 0.40 -0.34 -14.56
CA PRO A 173 0.73 -0.80 -13.23
C PRO A 173 2.16 -0.46 -12.77
N GLN A 174 3.13 -0.39 -13.69
CA GLN A 174 4.51 0.00 -13.36
C GLN A 174 4.58 1.47 -12.96
N GLN A 175 3.90 2.35 -13.69
CA GLN A 175 3.81 3.78 -13.37
C GLN A 175 3.06 4.03 -12.06
N VAL A 176 1.95 3.29 -11.84
CA VAL A 176 1.21 3.34 -10.56
C VAL A 176 2.09 2.94 -9.39
N GLN A 177 2.94 1.93 -9.56
CA GLN A 177 3.79 1.43 -8.49
C GLN A 177 4.98 2.34 -8.18
N GLN A 178 5.40 3.20 -9.11
CA GLN A 178 6.52 4.14 -8.93
C GLN A 178 6.08 5.48 -8.30
N ALA A 179 4.82 5.84 -8.42
CA ALA A 179 4.25 7.08 -7.89
C ALA A 179 3.74 6.92 -6.48
#